data_838704c69b13455104397c67ae5bc3f3
#
_entry.id   838704c69b13455104397c67ae5bc3f3
#
_cell.length_a   1.000
_cell.length_b   1.000
_cell.length_c   1.000
_cell.angle_alpha   90.00
_cell.angle_beta   90.00
_cell.angle_gamma   90.00
#
_symmetry.space_group_name_H-M   'P 1'
#
loop_
_entity.id
_entity.type
_entity.pdbx_description
1 polymer ?
#
loop_
_entity_poly.entity_id
_entity_poly.type
_entity_poly.pdbx_seq_one_letter_code
_entity_poly.pdbx_strand_id
1 'polypeptide(L)'
;MNNIRYRFDKNAVTWFDTRNGTKIRVALGPYRKSRVPELVDIKITDYCSFGCAFCYQGSTLQGKHANYEDIQFVIDELKKAKVFEVAIGGGEPTDHPDFIRVLRDFREADIVPNFTTRSLGWVKRNWDEIDPLIGAFAYSADNIHHLDAANKMFKDIPHERINIHYIMGLQDRVHFVSFMRRANELGFRVTLLGYKTTGRGKDVIPVPYGWWIEAVDLLLKMGVCPTFSIDTPLAEAYADKLPVAKNMFHTREGFVSAYIDAVAMKMGASSFDEKEVLVPFDEMWVSRYRKL
;
A
#
# COMPACT_ATOMS: atom_id res chain seq x y z
N MET A 1 13.76 -22.55 -9.41
CA MET A 1 12.37 -22.49 -8.92
C MET A 1 11.55 -21.65 -9.88
N ASN A 2 10.30 -22.04 -10.12
CA ASN A 2 9.43 -21.24 -10.98
C ASN A 2 8.95 -20.01 -10.20
N ASN A 3 9.40 -18.82 -10.57
CA ASN A 3 9.06 -17.57 -9.88
C ASN A 3 7.66 -17.04 -10.23
N ILE A 4 6.94 -17.73 -11.12
CA ILE A 4 5.60 -17.34 -11.51
C ILE A 4 4.59 -18.22 -10.78
N ARG A 5 3.75 -17.59 -9.99
CA ARG A 5 2.55 -18.19 -9.39
C ARG A 5 1.33 -17.81 -10.21
N TYR A 6 0.35 -18.68 -10.22
CA TYR A 6 -0.94 -18.36 -10.83
C TYR A 6 -2.10 -18.90 -10.01
N ARG A 7 -3.24 -18.24 -10.15
CA ARG A 7 -4.49 -18.64 -9.49
C ARG A 7 -5.67 -18.48 -10.44
N PHE A 8 -6.50 -19.51 -10.51
CA PHE A 8 -7.80 -19.41 -11.16
C PHE A 8 -8.85 -18.94 -10.17
N ASP A 9 -9.61 -17.92 -10.55
CA ASP A 9 -10.63 -17.32 -9.72
C ASP A 9 -11.89 -17.06 -10.55
N LYS A 10 -13.01 -17.74 -10.24
CA LYS A 10 -14.27 -17.59 -10.95
C LYS A 10 -14.11 -17.50 -12.48
N ASN A 11 -14.08 -16.28 -13.04
CA ASN A 11 -13.93 -16.04 -14.46
C ASN A 11 -12.60 -15.37 -14.83
N ALA A 12 -11.61 -15.44 -13.98
CA ALA A 12 -10.30 -14.83 -14.21
C ALA A 12 -9.16 -15.79 -13.85
N VAL A 13 -8.01 -15.54 -14.46
CA VAL A 13 -6.74 -16.11 -14.04
C VAL A 13 -5.78 -14.96 -13.74
N THR A 14 -5.06 -15.06 -12.64
CA THR A 14 -4.03 -14.10 -12.24
C THR A 14 -2.68 -14.80 -12.23
N TRP A 15 -1.70 -14.22 -12.93
CA TRP A 15 -0.28 -14.57 -12.85
C TRP A 15 0.44 -13.54 -11.98
N PHE A 16 1.35 -14.00 -11.17
CA PHE A 16 2.10 -13.18 -10.23
C PHE A 16 3.57 -13.59 -10.23
N ASP A 17 4.48 -12.65 -10.52
CA ASP A 17 5.92 -12.85 -10.43
C ASP A 17 6.39 -12.51 -9.01
N THR A 18 6.83 -13.54 -8.27
CA THR A 18 7.26 -13.40 -6.87
C THR A 18 8.57 -12.64 -6.69
N ARG A 19 9.32 -12.35 -7.77
CA ARG A 19 10.59 -11.60 -7.71
C ARG A 19 10.34 -10.09 -7.60
N ASN A 20 9.35 -9.59 -8.32
CA ASN A 20 9.15 -8.15 -8.50
C ASN A 20 7.71 -7.68 -8.28
N GLY A 21 6.78 -8.59 -7.91
CA GLY A 21 5.38 -8.26 -7.69
C GLY A 21 4.56 -7.96 -8.94
N THR A 22 5.11 -8.19 -10.14
CA THR A 22 4.35 -7.99 -11.38
C THR A 22 3.15 -8.93 -11.42
N LYS A 23 1.97 -8.36 -11.64
CA LYS A 23 0.71 -9.09 -11.65
C LYS A 23 -0.04 -8.84 -12.95
N ILE A 24 -0.43 -9.94 -13.62
CA ILE A 24 -1.25 -9.91 -14.82
C ILE A 24 -2.54 -10.67 -14.53
N ARG A 25 -3.67 -10.00 -14.73
CA ARG A 25 -5.00 -10.62 -14.57
C ARG A 25 -5.73 -10.58 -15.90
N VAL A 26 -6.23 -11.75 -16.31
CA VAL A 26 -7.08 -11.91 -17.49
C VAL A 26 -8.42 -12.46 -17.06
N ALA A 27 -9.50 -11.74 -17.41
CA ALA A 27 -10.87 -12.11 -17.09
C ALA A 27 -11.69 -12.40 -18.36
N LEU A 28 -12.51 -13.42 -18.32
CA LEU A 28 -13.50 -13.74 -19.35
C LEU A 28 -14.82 -13.03 -19.00
N GLY A 29 -14.98 -11.80 -19.50
CA GLY A 29 -16.12 -10.93 -19.21
C GLY A 29 -15.88 -10.02 -17.98
N PRO A 30 -16.93 -9.42 -17.39
CA PRO A 30 -16.80 -8.53 -16.25
C PRO A 30 -16.09 -9.20 -15.09
N TYR A 31 -15.05 -8.54 -14.56
CA TYR A 31 -14.28 -9.09 -13.45
C TYR A 31 -15.14 -9.22 -12.19
N ARG A 32 -15.09 -10.39 -11.56
CA ARG A 32 -15.84 -10.70 -10.34
C ARG A 32 -14.90 -10.71 -9.14
N LYS A 33 -15.43 -10.34 -7.98
CA LYS A 33 -14.70 -10.44 -6.71
C LYS A 33 -14.06 -11.81 -6.57
N SER A 34 -12.78 -11.85 -6.26
CA SER A 34 -12.01 -13.09 -6.07
C SER A 34 -12.50 -13.88 -4.84
N ARG A 35 -12.19 -15.18 -4.80
CA ARG A 35 -12.57 -16.05 -3.67
C ARG A 35 -11.77 -15.74 -2.41
N VAL A 36 -10.54 -15.29 -2.60
CA VAL A 36 -9.60 -14.85 -1.57
C VAL A 36 -8.87 -13.61 -2.09
N PRO A 37 -8.39 -12.71 -1.24
CA PRO A 37 -7.67 -11.52 -1.70
C PRO A 37 -6.37 -11.91 -2.42
N GLU A 38 -5.93 -11.03 -3.29
CA GLU A 38 -4.62 -11.12 -3.95
C GLU A 38 -3.55 -10.41 -3.15
N LEU A 39 -3.96 -9.31 -2.52
CA LEU A 39 -3.17 -8.46 -1.64
C LEU A 39 -3.87 -8.34 -0.29
N VAL A 40 -3.11 -8.39 0.79
CA VAL A 40 -3.61 -8.05 2.12
C VAL A 40 -2.80 -6.89 2.68
N ASP A 41 -3.50 -5.80 3.00
CA ASP A 41 -2.94 -4.74 3.82
C ASP A 41 -2.95 -5.22 5.28
N ILE A 42 -1.78 -5.30 5.90
CA ILE A 42 -1.66 -5.80 7.27
C ILE A 42 -1.05 -4.75 8.20
N LYS A 43 -1.76 -4.44 9.27
CA LYS A 43 -1.25 -3.63 10.37
C LYS A 43 -0.61 -4.54 11.43
N ILE A 44 0.70 -4.38 11.65
CA ILE A 44 1.45 -5.15 12.66
C ILE A 44 1.76 -4.34 13.91
N THR A 45 1.49 -3.04 13.89
CA THR A 45 1.76 -2.16 15.04
C THR A 45 0.89 -0.92 15.03
N ASP A 46 0.48 -0.46 16.21
CA ASP A 46 -0.06 0.89 16.46
C ASP A 46 1.03 1.86 16.93
N TYR A 47 2.23 1.36 17.25
CA TYR A 47 3.37 2.18 17.66
C TYR A 47 3.95 2.94 16.45
N CYS A 48 4.28 4.21 16.65
CA CYS A 48 4.91 5.04 15.63
C CYS A 48 5.73 6.16 16.27
N SER A 49 6.99 6.27 15.87
CA SER A 49 7.90 7.31 16.36
C SER A 49 7.77 8.66 15.64
N PHE A 50 7.01 8.75 14.54
CA PHE A 50 6.94 9.96 13.70
C PHE A 50 5.89 10.99 14.12
N GLY A 51 4.76 10.60 14.71
CA GLY A 51 3.75 11.53 15.26
C GLY A 51 3.07 12.45 14.23
N CYS A 52 2.87 12.02 12.97
CA CYS A 52 2.26 12.84 11.91
C CYS A 52 0.89 13.39 12.33
N ALA A 53 0.65 14.71 12.15
CA ALA A 53 -0.61 15.34 12.51
C ALA A 53 -1.81 14.79 11.73
N PHE A 54 -1.60 14.38 10.48
CA PHE A 54 -2.61 13.82 9.58
C PHE A 54 -2.72 12.28 9.62
N CYS A 55 -2.16 11.61 10.64
CA CYS A 55 -2.13 10.16 10.70
C CYS A 55 -3.55 9.57 10.83
N TYR A 56 -4.02 8.91 9.77
CA TYR A 56 -5.35 8.31 9.73
C TYR A 56 -5.50 7.09 10.67
N GLN A 57 -4.40 6.42 11.02
CA GLN A 57 -4.36 5.33 11.99
C GLN A 57 -4.36 5.84 13.45
N GLY A 58 -4.04 7.12 13.68
CA GLY A 58 -3.90 7.67 15.01
C GLY A 58 -2.72 7.11 15.83
N SER A 59 -1.76 6.48 15.17
CA SER A 59 -0.61 5.79 15.80
C SER A 59 0.27 6.73 16.62
N THR A 60 0.77 6.24 17.77
CA THR A 60 1.53 7.03 18.75
C THR A 60 2.68 6.23 19.35
N LEU A 61 3.52 6.89 20.16
CA LEU A 61 4.57 6.23 20.97
C LEU A 61 4.02 5.29 22.05
N GLN A 62 2.71 5.34 22.36
CA GLN A 62 2.02 4.44 23.30
C GLN A 62 1.29 3.31 22.60
N GLY A 63 1.38 3.25 21.27
CA GLY A 63 0.79 2.17 20.47
C GLY A 63 1.37 0.80 20.84
N LYS A 64 0.60 -0.25 20.60
CA LYS A 64 1.01 -1.63 20.83
C LYS A 64 1.55 -2.25 19.56
N HIS A 65 2.48 -3.16 19.69
CA HIS A 65 2.86 -4.09 18.63
C HIS A 65 1.92 -5.31 18.65
N ALA A 66 1.67 -5.91 17.50
CA ALA A 66 1.05 -7.22 17.45
C ALA A 66 1.98 -8.26 18.09
N ASN A 67 1.42 -9.26 18.77
CA ASN A 67 2.21 -10.37 19.26
C ASN A 67 2.75 -11.19 18.08
N TYR A 68 3.94 -11.74 18.23
CA TYR A 68 4.54 -12.52 17.14
C TYR A 68 3.71 -13.75 16.79
N GLU A 69 3.10 -14.42 17.77
CA GLU A 69 2.22 -15.58 17.58
C GLU A 69 0.98 -15.23 16.77
N ASP A 70 0.39 -14.06 16.99
CA ASP A 70 -0.75 -13.56 16.22
C ASP A 70 -0.34 -13.31 14.76
N ILE A 71 0.84 -12.73 14.52
CA ILE A 71 1.37 -12.53 13.17
C ILE A 71 1.62 -13.88 12.49
N GLN A 72 2.17 -14.87 13.19
CA GLN A 72 2.38 -16.23 12.65
C GLN A 72 1.07 -16.88 12.25
N PHE A 73 0.04 -16.77 13.09
CA PHE A 73 -1.30 -17.26 12.76
C PHE A 73 -1.84 -16.60 11.48
N VAL A 74 -1.68 -15.27 11.35
CA VAL A 74 -2.06 -14.55 10.12
C VAL A 74 -1.30 -15.09 8.91
N ILE A 75 0.01 -15.26 9.01
CA ILE A 75 0.86 -15.78 7.92
C ILE A 75 0.38 -17.18 7.48
N ASP A 76 0.11 -18.07 8.44
CA ASP A 76 -0.35 -19.43 8.15
C ASP A 76 -1.70 -19.44 7.44
N GLU A 77 -2.64 -18.62 7.87
CA GLU A 77 -3.94 -18.48 7.24
C GLU A 77 -3.85 -17.89 5.81
N LEU A 78 -3.02 -16.87 5.60
CA LEU A 78 -2.79 -16.30 4.28
C LEU A 78 -2.08 -17.30 3.33
N LYS A 79 -1.14 -18.10 3.84
CA LYS A 79 -0.50 -19.19 3.10
C LYS A 79 -1.50 -20.25 2.65
N LYS A 80 -2.39 -20.73 3.55
CA LYS A 80 -3.48 -21.67 3.22
C LYS A 80 -4.38 -21.11 2.12
N ALA A 81 -4.68 -19.83 2.16
CA ALA A 81 -5.51 -19.14 1.17
C ALA A 81 -4.77 -18.83 -0.14
N LYS A 82 -3.44 -19.02 -0.21
CA LYS A 82 -2.61 -18.72 -1.37
C LYS A 82 -2.68 -17.23 -1.77
N VAL A 83 -2.64 -16.34 -0.79
CA VAL A 83 -2.47 -14.90 -1.01
C VAL A 83 -1.13 -14.67 -1.69
N PHE A 84 -1.03 -13.71 -2.62
CA PHE A 84 0.20 -13.49 -3.37
C PHE A 84 1.18 -12.58 -2.64
N GLU A 85 0.67 -11.51 -2.05
CA GLU A 85 1.48 -10.45 -1.45
C GLU A 85 0.79 -9.79 -0.28
N VAL A 86 1.58 -9.15 0.57
CA VAL A 86 1.10 -8.30 1.65
C VAL A 86 1.71 -6.91 1.55
N ALA A 87 0.97 -5.89 2.00
CA ALA A 87 1.45 -4.54 2.23
C ALA A 87 1.45 -4.28 3.74
N ILE A 88 2.64 -4.34 4.35
CA ILE A 88 2.79 -4.20 5.80
C ILE A 88 2.85 -2.72 6.17
N GLY A 89 1.99 -2.34 7.10
CA GLY A 89 1.86 -0.99 7.60
C GLY A 89 1.43 -0.98 9.07
N GLY A 90 0.67 0.04 9.40
CA GLY A 90 0.15 0.31 10.74
C GLY A 90 0.64 1.66 11.24
N GLY A 91 1.34 1.70 12.37
CA GLY A 91 2.17 2.82 12.78
C GLY A 91 3.41 2.90 11.87
N GLU A 92 4.60 2.82 12.45
CA GLU A 92 5.82 2.63 11.66
C GLU A 92 6.25 1.16 11.75
N PRO A 93 6.11 0.34 10.68
CA PRO A 93 6.38 -1.09 10.77
C PRO A 93 7.84 -1.41 11.09
N THR A 94 8.79 -0.52 10.72
CA THR A 94 10.21 -0.69 11.04
C THR A 94 10.52 -0.50 12.53
N ASP A 95 9.57 0.02 13.31
CA ASP A 95 9.67 0.11 14.78
C ASP A 95 9.22 -1.19 15.48
N HIS A 96 8.63 -2.16 14.75
CA HIS A 96 8.27 -3.45 15.31
C HIS A 96 9.53 -4.28 15.60
N PRO A 97 9.72 -4.83 16.83
CA PRO A 97 10.95 -5.50 17.21
C PRO A 97 11.29 -6.72 16.33
N ASP A 98 10.28 -7.45 15.87
CA ASP A 98 10.45 -8.64 15.04
C ASP A 98 10.29 -8.36 13.53
N PHE A 99 10.36 -7.09 13.07
CA PHE A 99 9.97 -6.74 11.70
C PHE A 99 10.73 -7.55 10.63
N ILE A 100 12.06 -7.67 10.72
CA ILE A 100 12.85 -8.44 9.74
C ILE A 100 12.46 -9.92 9.76
N ARG A 101 12.21 -10.48 10.95
CA ARG A 101 11.73 -11.84 11.11
C ARG A 101 10.38 -12.05 10.43
N VAL A 102 9.45 -11.12 10.61
CA VAL A 102 8.14 -11.12 9.95
C VAL A 102 8.28 -11.09 8.42
N LEU A 103 9.19 -10.27 7.88
CA LEU A 103 9.48 -10.26 6.44
C LEU A 103 9.97 -11.63 5.94
N ARG A 104 10.85 -12.27 6.69
CA ARG A 104 11.39 -13.62 6.38
C ARG A 104 10.29 -14.67 6.38
N ASP A 105 9.46 -14.67 7.42
CA ASP A 105 8.37 -15.64 7.57
C ASP A 105 7.33 -15.53 6.44
N PHE A 106 6.98 -14.31 6.02
CA PHE A 106 6.14 -14.11 4.82
C PHE A 106 6.80 -14.70 3.58
N ARG A 107 8.09 -14.46 3.37
CA ARG A 107 8.81 -14.98 2.21
C ARG A 107 8.90 -16.51 2.23
N GLU A 108 9.11 -17.12 3.40
CA GLU A 108 9.09 -18.58 3.60
C GLU A 108 7.69 -19.18 3.40
N ALA A 109 6.65 -18.40 3.67
CA ALA A 109 5.27 -18.76 3.36
C ALA A 109 4.93 -18.63 1.86
N ASP A 110 5.89 -18.23 1.02
CA ASP A 110 5.72 -17.95 -0.41
C ASP A 110 4.76 -16.78 -0.67
N ILE A 111 4.73 -15.81 0.24
CA ILE A 111 3.98 -14.56 0.14
C ILE A 111 4.99 -13.42 0.02
N VAL A 112 4.83 -12.53 -0.97
CA VAL A 112 5.76 -11.40 -1.16
C VAL A 112 5.40 -10.28 -0.18
N PRO A 113 6.28 -9.95 0.81
CA PRO A 113 6.05 -8.81 1.66
C PRO A 113 6.50 -7.51 0.98
N ASN A 114 5.63 -6.51 1.02
CA ASN A 114 5.91 -5.11 0.75
C ASN A 114 5.62 -4.32 2.03
N PHE A 115 6.17 -3.13 2.19
CA PHE A 115 5.86 -2.31 3.36
C PHE A 115 5.92 -0.82 3.06
N THR A 116 5.25 -0.03 3.91
CA THR A 116 5.30 1.44 3.84
C THR A 116 6.03 1.98 5.05
N THR A 117 6.96 2.91 4.83
CA THR A 117 7.76 3.51 5.91
C THR A 117 8.05 4.99 5.67
N ARG A 118 8.35 5.71 6.76
CA ARG A 118 9.01 7.02 6.75
C ARG A 118 10.49 6.93 7.15
N SER A 119 10.96 5.76 7.55
CA SER A 119 12.30 5.55 8.11
C SER A 119 13.33 5.13 7.06
N LEU A 120 13.67 6.02 6.11
CA LEU A 120 14.70 5.74 5.10
C LEU A 120 16.04 5.31 5.72
N GLY A 121 16.42 5.90 6.87
CA GLY A 121 17.65 5.55 7.56
C GLY A 121 17.66 4.10 8.06
N TRP A 122 16.50 3.59 8.53
CA TRP A 122 16.37 2.19 8.91
C TRP A 122 16.48 1.28 7.68
N VAL A 123 15.79 1.60 6.60
CA VAL A 123 15.85 0.84 5.33
C VAL A 123 17.29 0.75 4.83
N LYS A 124 18.02 1.88 4.80
CA LYS A 124 19.41 1.90 4.32
C LYS A 124 20.33 1.03 5.17
N ARG A 125 20.20 1.07 6.50
CA ARG A 125 21.03 0.26 7.40
C ARG A 125 20.79 -1.24 7.27
N ASN A 126 19.56 -1.64 6.94
CA ASN A 126 19.16 -3.05 6.88
C ASN A 126 19.00 -3.56 5.44
N TRP A 127 19.41 -2.76 4.43
CA TRP A 127 19.10 -3.06 3.04
C TRP A 127 19.57 -4.45 2.60
N ASP A 128 20.80 -4.81 2.90
CA ASP A 128 21.39 -6.09 2.48
C ASP A 128 20.63 -7.31 3.06
N GLU A 129 20.01 -7.14 4.22
CA GLU A 129 19.19 -8.20 4.84
C GLU A 129 17.78 -8.25 4.29
N ILE A 130 17.16 -7.09 4.03
CA ILE A 130 15.75 -7.04 3.61
C ILE A 130 15.57 -7.12 2.09
N ASP A 131 16.54 -6.75 1.28
CA ASP A 131 16.44 -6.77 -0.19
C ASP A 131 16.01 -8.13 -0.75
N PRO A 132 16.57 -9.27 -0.33
CA PRO A 132 16.14 -10.58 -0.82
C PRO A 132 14.75 -11.00 -0.30
N LEU A 133 14.24 -10.35 0.72
CA LEU A 133 12.98 -10.72 1.38
C LEU A 133 11.78 -9.99 0.77
N ILE A 134 11.92 -8.73 0.43
CA ILE A 134 10.79 -7.86 0.02
C ILE A 134 10.54 -7.85 -1.49
N GLY A 135 9.35 -7.49 -1.90
CA GLY A 135 9.04 -7.11 -3.29
C GLY A 135 9.51 -5.68 -3.56
N ALA A 136 9.02 -4.74 -2.77
CA ALA A 136 9.34 -3.33 -2.80
C ALA A 136 9.03 -2.68 -1.44
N PHE A 137 9.44 -1.42 -1.26
CA PHE A 137 8.93 -0.62 -0.16
C PHE A 137 8.36 0.70 -0.66
N ALA A 138 7.40 1.24 0.07
CA ALA A 138 6.84 2.56 -0.18
C ALA A 138 7.40 3.57 0.84
N TYR A 139 7.85 4.70 0.34
CA TYR A 139 8.31 5.81 1.15
C TYR A 139 7.28 6.94 1.14
N SER A 140 6.77 7.31 2.31
CA SER A 140 5.84 8.44 2.45
C SER A 140 6.60 9.76 2.38
N ALA A 141 6.48 10.47 1.26
CA ALA A 141 7.17 11.72 0.97
C ALA A 141 6.17 12.89 0.87
N ASP A 142 6.39 13.95 1.63
CA ASP A 142 5.48 15.10 1.68
C ASP A 142 5.99 16.30 0.85
N ASN A 143 7.26 16.29 0.42
CA ASN A 143 7.89 17.41 -0.30
C ASN A 143 9.09 16.96 -1.15
N ILE A 144 9.62 17.87 -1.95
CA ILE A 144 10.75 17.63 -2.88
C ILE A 144 12.02 17.21 -2.12
N HIS A 145 12.28 17.77 -0.94
CA HIS A 145 13.46 17.40 -0.15
C HIS A 145 13.45 15.95 0.27
N HIS A 146 12.27 15.36 0.51
CA HIS A 146 12.11 13.95 0.77
C HIS A 146 12.49 13.10 -0.46
N LEU A 147 12.11 13.54 -1.68
CA LEU A 147 12.52 12.87 -2.92
C LEU A 147 14.03 12.91 -3.13
N ASP A 148 14.64 14.09 -2.96
CA ASP A 148 16.09 14.28 -3.10
C ASP A 148 16.86 13.45 -2.06
N ALA A 149 16.37 13.38 -0.84
CA ALA A 149 16.95 12.53 0.21
C ALA A 149 16.87 11.04 -0.15
N ALA A 150 15.73 10.58 -0.64
CA ALA A 150 15.55 9.19 -1.09
C ALA A 150 16.49 8.88 -2.27
N ASN A 151 16.54 9.73 -3.28
CA ASN A 151 17.42 9.56 -4.43
C ASN A 151 18.90 9.50 -4.02
N LYS A 152 19.34 10.42 -3.14
CA LYS A 152 20.72 10.43 -2.64
C LYS A 152 21.05 9.16 -1.85
N MET A 153 20.11 8.69 -1.02
CA MET A 153 20.34 7.55 -0.13
C MET A 153 20.35 6.22 -0.88
N PHE A 154 19.54 6.10 -1.92
CA PHE A 154 19.32 4.87 -2.68
C PHE A 154 19.73 4.95 -4.14
N LYS A 155 20.76 5.77 -4.46
CA LYS A 155 21.27 5.96 -5.83
C LYS A 155 21.70 4.67 -6.53
N ASP A 156 22.09 3.65 -5.77
CA ASP A 156 22.58 2.36 -6.26
C ASP A 156 21.47 1.28 -6.25
N ILE A 157 20.24 1.64 -5.87
CA ILE A 157 19.09 0.72 -5.82
C ILE A 157 18.16 1.04 -6.99
N PRO A 158 17.68 0.02 -7.73
CA PRO A 158 16.70 0.22 -8.79
C PRO A 158 15.46 0.94 -8.26
N HIS A 159 15.08 2.05 -8.91
CA HIS A 159 13.96 2.89 -8.43
C HIS A 159 12.60 2.17 -8.50
N GLU A 160 12.46 1.12 -9.29
CA GLU A 160 11.27 0.24 -9.28
C GLU A 160 11.05 -0.50 -7.97
N ARG A 161 12.07 -0.58 -7.09
CA ARG A 161 11.99 -1.13 -5.74
C ARG A 161 11.47 -0.10 -4.72
N ILE A 162 11.35 1.17 -5.13
CA ILE A 162 10.94 2.28 -4.28
C ILE A 162 9.68 2.90 -4.88
N ASN A 163 8.57 2.82 -4.16
CA ASN A 163 7.36 3.55 -4.50
C ASN A 163 7.22 4.78 -3.59
N ILE A 164 6.89 5.91 -4.15
CA ILE A 164 6.67 7.14 -3.37
C ILE A 164 5.18 7.27 -3.07
N HIS A 165 4.82 7.32 -1.80
CA HIS A 165 3.46 7.65 -1.37
C HIS A 165 3.33 9.17 -1.17
N TYR A 166 2.41 9.79 -1.91
CA TYR A 166 2.06 11.20 -1.80
C TYR A 166 0.60 11.34 -1.37
N ILE A 167 0.36 11.98 -0.23
CA ILE A 167 -1.00 12.17 0.30
C ILE A 167 -1.60 13.44 -0.29
N MET A 168 -2.70 13.29 -1.03
CA MET A 168 -3.46 14.42 -1.55
C MET A 168 -4.10 15.21 -0.41
N GLY A 169 -4.20 16.52 -0.57
CA GLY A 169 -4.81 17.40 0.43
C GLY A 169 -3.87 17.90 1.53
N LEU A 170 -2.59 17.50 1.55
CA LEU A 170 -1.60 18.08 2.47
C LEU A 170 -0.95 19.34 1.90
N GLN A 171 -0.94 19.50 0.58
CA GLN A 171 -0.25 20.57 -0.13
C GLN A 171 -1.13 21.11 -1.27
N ASP A 172 -0.79 22.30 -1.75
CA ASP A 172 -1.48 22.96 -2.85
C ASP A 172 -1.08 22.42 -4.24
N ARG A 173 -1.74 22.98 -5.28
CA ARG A 173 -1.50 22.62 -6.68
C ARG A 173 -0.06 22.89 -7.14
N VAL A 174 0.52 24.00 -6.71
CA VAL A 174 1.88 24.40 -7.14
C VAL A 174 2.91 23.43 -6.60
N HIS A 175 2.75 23.06 -5.33
CA HIS A 175 3.59 22.06 -4.70
C HIS A 175 3.44 20.70 -5.39
N PHE A 176 2.21 20.26 -5.67
CA PHE A 176 1.94 18.99 -6.36
C PHE A 176 2.62 18.92 -7.73
N VAL A 177 2.45 19.94 -8.57
CA VAL A 177 3.09 20.00 -9.91
C VAL A 177 4.62 19.95 -9.80
N SER A 178 5.21 20.68 -8.86
CA SER A 178 6.65 20.69 -8.63
C SER A 178 7.15 19.34 -8.13
N PHE A 179 6.40 18.71 -7.22
CA PHE A 179 6.70 17.38 -6.69
C PHE A 179 6.67 16.31 -7.79
N MET A 180 5.60 16.25 -8.59
CA MET A 180 5.44 15.26 -9.66
C MET A 180 6.50 15.43 -10.76
N ARG A 181 6.84 16.68 -11.10
CA ARG A 181 7.94 16.96 -12.03
C ARG A 181 9.26 16.42 -11.47
N ARG A 182 9.57 16.72 -10.20
CA ARG A 182 10.79 16.25 -9.56
C ARG A 182 10.84 14.71 -9.45
N ALA A 183 9.74 14.07 -9.09
CA ALA A 183 9.65 12.61 -9.06
C ALA A 183 9.92 11.99 -10.44
N ASN A 184 9.38 12.60 -11.52
CA ASN A 184 9.64 12.20 -12.90
C ASN A 184 11.12 12.37 -13.30
N GLU A 185 11.74 13.51 -12.97
CA GLU A 185 13.17 13.77 -13.21
C GLU A 185 14.06 12.72 -12.53
N LEU A 186 13.69 12.26 -11.35
CA LEU A 186 14.40 11.25 -10.57
C LEU A 186 14.05 9.81 -10.95
N GLY A 187 13.04 9.60 -11.81
CA GLY A 187 12.58 8.27 -12.24
C GLY A 187 11.78 7.51 -11.18
N PHE A 188 11.23 8.19 -10.17
CA PHE A 188 10.38 7.55 -9.16
C PHE A 188 8.96 7.27 -9.65
N ARG A 189 8.40 6.15 -9.18
CA ARG A 189 6.97 5.86 -9.25
C ARG A 189 6.27 6.48 -8.06
N VAL A 190 5.12 7.10 -8.27
CA VAL A 190 4.34 7.76 -7.22
C VAL A 190 2.98 7.09 -7.08
N THR A 191 2.55 6.78 -5.85
CA THR A 191 1.16 6.46 -5.56
C THR A 191 0.50 7.67 -4.90
N LEU A 192 -0.51 8.23 -5.56
CA LEU A 192 -1.34 9.29 -5.02
C LEU A 192 -2.38 8.67 -4.09
N LEU A 193 -2.36 9.06 -2.83
CA LEU A 193 -3.28 8.59 -1.80
C LEU A 193 -4.33 9.66 -1.53
N GLY A 194 -5.61 9.29 -1.59
CA GLY A 194 -6.70 10.15 -1.14
C GLY A 194 -6.55 10.50 0.35
N TYR A 195 -6.95 11.74 0.73
CA TYR A 195 -6.93 12.14 2.14
C TYR A 195 -7.94 11.31 2.94
N LYS A 196 -7.51 10.83 4.11
CA LYS A 196 -8.31 9.99 5.01
C LYS A 196 -8.65 10.76 6.27
N THR A 197 -9.93 10.90 6.58
CA THR A 197 -10.49 11.71 7.68
C THR A 197 -10.68 10.92 8.98
N THR A 198 -9.93 9.83 9.17
CA THR A 198 -9.93 9.01 10.37
C THR A 198 -8.72 9.30 11.26
N GLY A 199 -8.66 8.75 12.45
CA GLY A 199 -7.59 8.99 13.41
C GLY A 199 -7.35 10.48 13.67
N ARG A 200 -6.09 10.94 13.63
CA ARG A 200 -5.75 12.38 13.70
C ARG A 200 -6.03 13.14 12.39
N GLY A 201 -6.19 12.42 11.28
CA GLY A 201 -6.54 13.04 10.00
C GLY A 201 -7.86 13.83 10.04
N LYS A 202 -8.80 13.46 10.92
CA LYS A 202 -10.07 14.21 11.14
C LYS A 202 -9.86 15.61 11.71
N ASP A 203 -8.75 15.85 12.41
CA ASP A 203 -8.44 17.11 13.08
C ASP A 203 -7.71 18.10 12.16
N VAL A 204 -7.36 17.68 10.93
CA VAL A 204 -6.70 18.49 9.91
C VAL A 204 -7.66 18.76 8.77
N ILE A 205 -7.83 20.02 8.39
CA ILE A 205 -8.62 20.41 7.23
C ILE A 205 -7.76 20.23 5.97
N PRO A 206 -8.07 19.29 5.07
CA PRO A 206 -7.27 19.10 3.88
C PRO A 206 -7.42 20.27 2.90
N VAL A 207 -6.33 20.63 2.24
CA VAL A 207 -6.36 21.55 1.11
C VAL A 207 -7.20 20.91 -0.02
N PRO A 208 -8.18 21.64 -0.62
CA PRO A 208 -8.95 21.11 -1.73
C PRO A 208 -8.05 20.66 -2.90
N TYR A 209 -8.25 19.45 -3.39
CA TYR A 209 -7.40 18.88 -4.45
C TYR A 209 -8.19 18.40 -5.68
N GLY A 210 -9.41 18.91 -5.91
CA GLY A 210 -10.21 18.60 -7.10
C GLY A 210 -9.54 18.92 -8.45
N TRP A 211 -8.50 19.73 -8.42
CA TRP A 211 -7.67 20.15 -9.56
C TRP A 211 -6.62 19.12 -10.02
N TRP A 212 -6.45 18.01 -9.33
CA TRP A 212 -5.29 17.13 -9.55
C TRP A 212 -5.23 16.51 -10.97
N ILE A 213 -6.40 16.16 -11.56
CA ILE A 213 -6.44 15.60 -12.92
C ILE A 213 -5.99 16.66 -13.93
N GLU A 214 -6.44 17.92 -13.77
CA GLU A 214 -6.01 19.04 -14.61
C GLU A 214 -4.51 19.33 -14.44
N ALA A 215 -3.97 19.15 -13.23
CA ALA A 215 -2.56 19.33 -12.98
C ALA A 215 -1.71 18.24 -13.66
N VAL A 216 -2.20 17.01 -13.71
CA VAL A 216 -1.56 15.91 -14.47
C VAL A 216 -1.62 16.20 -15.97
N ASP A 217 -2.76 16.66 -16.50
CA ASP A 217 -2.89 17.06 -17.91
C ASP A 217 -1.93 18.21 -18.27
N LEU A 218 -1.75 19.17 -17.38
CA LEU A 218 -0.77 20.24 -17.53
C LEU A 218 0.66 19.69 -17.61
N LEU A 219 1.02 18.77 -16.73
CA LEU A 219 2.35 18.11 -16.74
C LEU A 219 2.59 17.42 -18.08
N LEU A 220 1.61 16.66 -18.58
CA LEU A 220 1.71 15.97 -19.86
C LEU A 220 1.89 16.97 -21.04
N LYS A 221 1.19 18.08 -21.04
CA LYS A 221 1.36 19.18 -22.01
C LYS A 221 2.73 19.84 -21.96
N MET A 222 3.37 19.80 -20.79
CA MET A 222 4.76 20.27 -20.60
C MET A 222 5.80 19.22 -20.97
N GLY A 223 5.41 18.06 -21.48
CA GLY A 223 6.31 16.96 -21.80
C GLY A 223 6.80 16.16 -20.59
N VAL A 224 6.18 16.34 -19.42
CA VAL A 224 6.47 15.59 -18.21
C VAL A 224 5.49 14.41 -18.11
N CYS A 225 5.99 13.20 -18.17
CA CYS A 225 5.20 11.96 -18.14
C CYS A 225 5.46 11.17 -16.86
N PRO A 226 4.94 11.60 -15.70
CA PRO A 226 5.20 10.91 -14.44
C PRO A 226 4.54 9.53 -14.42
N THR A 227 5.28 8.54 -13.94
CA THR A 227 4.71 7.22 -13.66
C THR A 227 4.02 7.25 -12.31
N PHE A 228 2.70 7.10 -12.28
CA PHE A 228 1.95 7.11 -11.03
C PHE A 228 0.77 6.13 -11.03
N SER A 229 0.32 5.80 -9.83
CA SER A 229 -0.93 5.09 -9.53
C SER A 229 -1.77 5.90 -8.54
N ILE A 230 -3.03 5.52 -8.38
CA ILE A 230 -3.95 6.12 -7.40
C ILE A 230 -4.51 5.03 -6.50
N ASP A 231 -4.80 5.36 -5.24
CA ASP A 231 -5.49 4.43 -4.35
C ASP A 231 -7.00 4.37 -4.65
N THR A 232 -7.68 3.38 -4.07
CA THR A 232 -9.12 3.15 -4.29
C THR A 232 -9.98 4.35 -3.87
N PRO A 233 -9.75 5.02 -2.73
CA PRO A 233 -10.52 6.22 -2.36
C PRO A 233 -10.42 7.35 -3.39
N LEU A 234 -9.23 7.58 -3.93
CA LEU A 234 -9.03 8.61 -4.95
C LEU A 234 -9.69 8.19 -6.28
N ALA A 235 -9.58 6.90 -6.63
CA ALA A 235 -10.25 6.36 -7.81
C ALA A 235 -11.78 6.45 -7.70
N GLU A 236 -12.36 6.16 -6.55
CA GLU A 236 -13.79 6.28 -6.28
C GLU A 236 -14.27 7.72 -6.38
N ALA A 237 -13.58 8.65 -5.70
CA ALA A 237 -13.97 10.07 -5.68
C ALA A 237 -13.94 10.74 -7.07
N TYR A 238 -13.13 10.23 -7.99
CA TYR A 238 -12.92 10.81 -9.31
C TYR A 238 -13.24 9.86 -10.48
N ALA A 239 -13.97 8.77 -10.24
CA ALA A 239 -14.24 7.72 -11.23
C ALA A 239 -14.78 8.21 -12.58
N ASP A 240 -15.65 9.24 -12.55
CA ASP A 240 -16.25 9.80 -13.76
C ASP A 240 -15.35 10.82 -14.50
N LYS A 241 -14.26 11.24 -13.88
CA LYS A 241 -13.31 12.22 -14.42
C LYS A 241 -11.98 11.57 -14.90
N LEU A 242 -11.74 10.32 -14.54
CA LEU A 242 -10.53 9.64 -14.96
C LEU A 242 -10.52 9.41 -16.47
N PRO A 243 -9.41 9.74 -17.17
CA PRO A 243 -9.31 9.59 -18.63
C PRO A 243 -9.01 8.16 -19.06
N VAL A 244 -9.54 7.17 -18.32
CA VAL A 244 -9.32 5.72 -18.54
C VAL A 244 -10.65 4.99 -18.50
N ALA A 245 -10.73 3.86 -19.20
CA ALA A 245 -11.95 3.06 -19.22
C ALA A 245 -12.27 2.50 -17.81
N LYS A 246 -13.55 2.52 -17.41
CA LYS A 246 -14.00 2.08 -16.08
C LYS A 246 -13.64 0.63 -15.72
N ASN A 247 -13.35 -0.21 -16.70
CA ASN A 247 -12.89 -1.58 -16.48
C ASN A 247 -11.38 -1.71 -16.20
N MET A 248 -10.63 -0.61 -16.26
CA MET A 248 -9.18 -0.59 -16.01
C MET A 248 -8.81 -0.31 -14.55
N PHE A 249 -9.78 0.03 -13.70
CA PHE A 249 -9.55 0.29 -12.29
C PHE A 249 -10.71 -0.18 -11.42
N HIS A 250 -10.48 -0.34 -10.13
CA HIS A 250 -11.50 -0.67 -9.15
C HIS A 250 -11.74 0.51 -8.22
N THR A 251 -13.01 0.76 -7.91
CA THR A 251 -13.44 1.79 -6.96
C THR A 251 -13.97 1.21 -5.65
N ARG A 252 -13.88 -0.11 -5.46
CA ARG A 252 -14.43 -0.80 -4.29
C ARG A 252 -13.31 -1.40 -3.46
N GLU A 253 -13.20 -0.93 -2.25
CA GLU A 253 -12.40 -1.58 -1.22
C GLU A 253 -12.86 -3.03 -1.00
N GLY A 254 -11.94 -3.91 -0.60
CA GLY A 254 -12.25 -5.31 -0.34
C GLY A 254 -12.57 -6.17 -1.56
N PHE A 255 -12.42 -5.64 -2.80
CA PHE A 255 -12.76 -6.40 -4.02
C PHE A 255 -11.66 -7.39 -4.43
N VAL A 256 -10.42 -6.97 -4.39
CA VAL A 256 -9.22 -7.79 -4.67
C VAL A 256 -8.23 -7.79 -3.51
N SER A 257 -8.42 -6.92 -2.54
CA SER A 257 -7.63 -6.78 -1.33
C SER A 257 -8.48 -7.04 -0.08
N ALA A 258 -7.83 -7.17 1.07
CA ALA A 258 -8.44 -7.16 2.39
C ALA A 258 -7.51 -6.40 3.34
N TYR A 259 -8.06 -5.91 4.43
CA TYR A 259 -7.31 -5.34 5.53
C TYR A 259 -7.33 -6.28 6.74
N ILE A 260 -6.16 -6.47 7.38
CA ILE A 260 -6.04 -7.21 8.65
C ILE A 260 -5.31 -6.35 9.66
N ASP A 261 -5.93 -6.16 10.81
CA ASP A 261 -5.34 -5.59 12.00
C ASP A 261 -4.83 -6.73 12.90
N ALA A 262 -3.54 -7.04 12.82
CA ALA A 262 -2.93 -8.09 13.63
C ALA A 262 -2.77 -7.69 15.10
N VAL A 263 -2.82 -6.38 15.43
CA VAL A 263 -2.80 -5.93 16.84
C VAL A 263 -4.12 -6.25 17.54
N ALA A 264 -5.24 -6.13 16.83
CA ALA A 264 -6.59 -6.37 17.36
C ALA A 264 -7.19 -7.72 16.92
N MET A 265 -6.50 -8.48 16.05
CA MET A 265 -6.99 -9.70 15.39
C MET A 265 -8.37 -9.51 14.75
N LYS A 266 -8.44 -8.48 13.90
CA LYS A 266 -9.65 -8.10 13.16
C LYS A 266 -9.35 -7.92 11.67
N MET A 267 -10.40 -7.97 10.86
CA MET A 267 -10.30 -7.76 9.42
C MET A 267 -11.46 -6.95 8.86
N GLY A 268 -11.24 -6.37 7.69
CA GLY A 268 -12.25 -5.62 6.94
C GLY A 268 -11.87 -5.41 5.48
N ALA A 269 -12.65 -4.62 4.76
CA ALA A 269 -12.36 -4.22 3.39
C ALA A 269 -11.26 -3.16 3.33
N SER A 270 -11.24 -2.23 4.29
CA SER A 270 -10.29 -1.13 4.36
C SER A 270 -9.80 -0.85 5.79
N SER A 271 -8.74 -0.05 5.90
CA SER A 271 -8.16 0.39 7.17
C SER A 271 -8.68 1.75 7.66
N PHE A 272 -9.58 2.39 6.92
CA PHE A 272 -9.92 3.81 7.13
C PHE A 272 -11.40 4.14 6.96
N ASP A 273 -12.27 3.20 6.64
CA ASP A 273 -13.70 3.47 6.56
C ASP A 273 -14.29 3.46 7.98
N GLU A 274 -14.71 4.63 8.46
CA GLU A 274 -15.34 4.78 9.79
C GLU A 274 -16.67 4.03 9.90
N LYS A 275 -17.33 3.75 8.78
CA LYS A 275 -18.58 3.00 8.72
C LYS A 275 -18.35 1.49 8.73
N GLU A 276 -17.12 1.06 8.46
CA GLU A 276 -16.77 -0.34 8.44
C GLU A 276 -16.56 -0.88 9.86
N VAL A 277 -17.38 -1.86 10.22
CA VAL A 277 -17.17 -2.62 11.44
C VAL A 277 -16.20 -3.75 11.15
N LEU A 278 -14.97 -3.64 11.64
CA LEU A 278 -14.01 -4.72 11.57
C LEU A 278 -14.53 -5.95 12.30
N VAL A 279 -14.49 -7.10 11.62
CA VAL A 279 -14.91 -8.41 12.14
C VAL A 279 -13.71 -9.21 12.65
N PRO A 280 -13.89 -10.22 13.53
CA PRO A 280 -12.78 -11.06 13.98
C PRO A 280 -12.02 -11.73 12.81
N PHE A 281 -10.71 -11.77 12.92
CA PHE A 281 -9.85 -12.58 12.06
C PHE A 281 -9.56 -13.92 12.77
N ASP A 282 -10.06 -14.99 12.22
CA ASP A 282 -9.90 -16.38 12.68
C ASP A 282 -9.95 -17.33 11.47
N GLU A 283 -10.01 -18.63 11.67
CA GLU A 283 -10.02 -19.65 10.60
C GLU A 283 -11.19 -19.47 9.61
N MET A 284 -12.22 -18.73 9.97
CA MET A 284 -13.38 -18.43 9.10
C MET A 284 -13.20 -17.15 8.26
N TRP A 285 -12.03 -16.50 8.31
CA TRP A 285 -11.78 -15.21 7.69
C TRP A 285 -12.07 -15.19 6.17
N VAL A 286 -11.78 -16.26 5.42
CA VAL A 286 -12.08 -16.36 3.99
C VAL A 286 -13.58 -16.26 3.73
N SER A 287 -14.40 -16.86 4.59
CA SER A 287 -15.86 -16.76 4.48
C SER A 287 -16.36 -15.33 4.72
N ARG A 288 -15.73 -14.62 5.66
CA ARG A 288 -16.04 -13.19 5.94
C ARG A 288 -15.58 -12.30 4.79
N TYR A 289 -14.36 -12.49 4.28
CA TYR A 289 -13.87 -11.75 3.11
C TYR A 289 -14.86 -11.82 1.93
N ARG A 290 -15.44 -12.97 1.66
CA ARG A 290 -16.41 -13.11 0.56
C ARG A 290 -17.68 -12.29 0.75
N LYS A 291 -17.99 -11.89 1.97
CA LYS A 291 -19.17 -11.08 2.32
C LYS A 291 -18.88 -9.58 2.38
N LEU A 292 -17.61 -9.16 2.50
CA LEU A 292 -17.21 -7.75 2.37
C LEU A 292 -17.49 -7.26 0.95
#